data_341dc8871cbd6ae10a1d077e974b7fe7
#
_entry.id   341dc8871cbd6ae10a1d077e974b7fe7
#
_cell.length_a   1.000
_cell.length_b   1.000
_cell.length_c   1.000
_cell.angle_alpha   90.00
_cell.angle_beta   90.00
_cell.angle_gamma   90.00
#
_symmetry.space_group_name_H-M   'P 1'
#
loop_
_entity.id
_entity.type
_entity.pdbx_description
1 polymer ?
#
loop_
_entity_poly.entity_id
_entity_poly.type
_entity_poly.pdbx_seq_one_letter_code
_entity_poly.pdbx_strand_id
1 'polypeptide(L)'
;MVLTHALCFMKRLTHILSILTLLLAFSHNVNATRQARDIIIIDKVEHRLNKVLLYQLDSVTYDALGEKLEFDKFLSSVCWRGHISTFEVRGKKLYLNSIRTYKEHTDFNGLLDQYKDRKGRIFASWVSGTFICVTGECIHVTDSGFDSVHKQETELIVESGVVISSRTYFNKTNGSEDIEDARSIISQNLDLSMIKAPQPRADVLVKASKFSNEGKVIEWSVKPLRGYDDLSADMQEMIVKEINRVFNLVDWKTYCRDGEWHWIYPGGITCPLKFQ
;
A
#
# COMPACT_ATOMS: atom_id res chain seq x y z
N MET A 1 13.54 38.71 -41.45
CA MET A 1 12.52 37.64 -41.33
C MET A 1 13.01 36.44 -40.48
N VAL A 2 14.28 36.04 -40.51
CA VAL A 2 14.78 34.90 -39.71
C VAL A 2 14.85 35.17 -38.20
N LEU A 3 15.17 36.41 -37.78
CA LEU A 3 15.26 36.77 -36.34
C LEU A 3 13.94 36.75 -35.59
N THR A 4 12.83 37.09 -36.26
CA THR A 4 11.48 37.10 -35.66
C THR A 4 10.94 35.69 -35.40
N HIS A 5 11.29 34.70 -36.26
CA HIS A 5 10.92 33.31 -36.06
C HIS A 5 11.70 32.67 -34.90
N ALA A 6 12.98 33.00 -34.75
CA ALA A 6 13.82 32.51 -33.65
C ALA A 6 13.30 33.03 -32.28
N LEU A 7 12.90 34.31 -32.20
CA LEU A 7 12.35 34.88 -30.96
C LEU A 7 11.00 34.26 -30.57
N CYS A 8 10.14 33.97 -31.56
CA CYS A 8 8.86 33.32 -31.32
C CYS A 8 9.03 31.85 -30.85
N PHE A 9 10.00 31.13 -31.43
CA PHE A 9 10.33 29.77 -31.01
C PHE A 9 10.89 29.72 -29.58
N MET A 10 11.79 30.63 -29.22
CA MET A 10 12.33 30.72 -27.86
C MET A 10 11.24 31.04 -26.82
N LYS A 11 10.30 31.93 -27.10
CA LYS A 11 9.17 32.22 -26.20
C LYS A 11 8.26 31.01 -26.00
N ARG A 12 8.00 30.20 -27.04
CA ARG A 12 7.23 28.97 -26.90
C ARG A 12 7.97 27.90 -26.09
N LEU A 13 9.28 27.80 -26.29
CA LEU A 13 10.11 26.85 -25.52
C LEU A 13 10.17 27.20 -24.04
N THR A 14 10.29 28.50 -23.68
CA THR A 14 10.25 28.96 -22.29
C THR A 14 8.88 28.71 -21.64
N HIS A 15 7.79 28.91 -22.35
CA HIS A 15 6.44 28.57 -21.82
C HIS A 15 6.26 27.07 -21.59
N ILE A 16 6.73 26.22 -22.51
CA ILE A 16 6.66 24.75 -22.34
C ILE A 16 7.51 24.31 -21.15
N LEU A 17 8.72 24.88 -21.02
CA LEU A 17 9.60 24.59 -19.90
C LEU A 17 9.01 25.02 -18.55
N SER A 18 8.38 26.22 -18.52
CA SER A 18 7.70 26.71 -17.32
C SER A 18 6.49 25.85 -16.92
N ILE A 19 5.72 25.37 -17.90
CA ILE A 19 4.60 24.45 -17.62
C ILE A 19 5.12 23.09 -17.12
N LEU A 20 6.19 22.59 -17.71
CA LEU A 20 6.82 21.33 -17.29
C LEU A 20 7.40 21.41 -15.86
N THR A 21 8.06 22.55 -15.53
CA THR A 21 8.57 22.82 -14.17
C THR A 21 7.41 22.98 -13.17
N LEU A 22 6.31 23.61 -13.57
CA LEU A 22 5.12 23.73 -12.73
C LEU A 22 4.50 22.35 -12.46
N LEU A 23 4.35 21.52 -13.49
CA LEU A 23 3.84 20.14 -13.36
C LEU A 23 4.74 19.27 -12.48
N LEU A 24 6.06 19.43 -12.57
CA LEU A 24 7.02 18.72 -11.70
C LEU A 24 7.02 19.26 -10.26
N ALA A 25 6.71 20.53 -10.04
CA ALA A 25 6.59 21.12 -8.70
C ALA A 25 5.34 20.66 -7.94
N PHE A 26 4.28 20.24 -8.66
CA PHE A 26 3.05 19.71 -8.07
C PHE A 26 3.05 18.20 -7.86
N SER A 27 4.13 17.49 -8.21
CA SER A 27 4.24 16.04 -7.96
C SER A 27 4.58 15.68 -6.50
N HIS A 28 4.35 16.59 -5.54
CA HIS A 28 4.55 16.31 -4.14
C HIS A 28 3.43 15.41 -3.59
N ASN A 29 3.80 14.16 -3.27
CA ASN A 29 3.05 13.23 -2.43
C ASN A 29 1.56 13.08 -2.79
N VAL A 30 1.28 12.53 -3.98
CA VAL A 30 -0.03 11.97 -4.25
C VAL A 30 -0.13 10.67 -3.42
N ASN A 31 -0.51 10.80 -2.16
CA ASN A 31 -0.94 9.65 -1.40
C ASN A 31 -2.17 9.07 -2.09
N ALA A 32 -2.10 7.83 -2.54
CA ALA A 32 -3.25 7.16 -3.13
C ALA A 32 -4.42 7.21 -2.14
N THR A 33 -5.55 7.73 -2.59
CA THR A 33 -6.74 7.84 -1.73
C THR A 33 -7.17 6.46 -1.30
N ARG A 34 -7.22 6.22 0.01
CA ARG A 34 -7.69 4.95 0.58
C ARG A 34 -9.10 4.67 0.09
N GLN A 35 -9.31 3.46 -0.43
CA GLN A 35 -10.64 3.04 -0.85
C GLN A 35 -11.51 2.66 0.35
N ALA A 36 -12.77 3.07 0.30
CA ALA A 36 -13.77 2.60 1.25
C ALA A 36 -13.87 1.07 1.15
N ARG A 37 -13.81 0.40 2.28
CA ARG A 37 -13.81 -1.07 2.34
C ARG A 37 -15.20 -1.59 2.59
N ASP A 38 -15.49 -2.79 2.08
CA ASP A 38 -16.65 -3.55 2.51
C ASP A 38 -16.53 -3.92 3.99
N ILE A 39 -17.67 -4.15 4.61
CA ILE A 39 -17.80 -4.48 6.03
C ILE A 39 -18.13 -5.96 6.16
N ILE A 40 -17.53 -6.63 7.12
CA ILE A 40 -17.92 -7.97 7.53
C ILE A 40 -18.12 -8.00 9.05
N ILE A 41 -19.24 -8.57 9.47
CA ILE A 41 -19.58 -8.74 10.88
C ILE A 41 -19.24 -10.17 11.27
N ILE A 42 -18.31 -10.32 12.23
CA ILE A 42 -17.89 -11.61 12.80
C ILE A 42 -18.12 -11.51 14.31
N ASP A 43 -18.88 -12.43 14.87
CA ASP A 43 -19.22 -12.45 16.31
C ASP A 43 -19.72 -11.10 16.84
N LYS A 44 -20.54 -10.41 16.04
CA LYS A 44 -21.12 -9.08 16.30
C LYS A 44 -20.12 -7.92 16.28
N VAL A 45 -18.88 -8.15 15.86
CA VAL A 45 -17.84 -7.13 15.69
C VAL A 45 -17.69 -6.80 14.22
N GLU A 46 -17.69 -5.50 13.90
CA GLU A 46 -17.45 -5.03 12.54
C GLU A 46 -15.96 -5.04 12.21
N HIS A 47 -15.62 -5.65 11.09
CA HIS A 47 -14.31 -5.63 10.47
C HIS A 47 -14.41 -5.03 9.06
N ARG A 48 -13.30 -4.53 8.54
CA ARG A 48 -13.22 -4.03 7.17
C ARG A 48 -12.47 -5.03 6.29
N LEU A 49 -13.03 -5.34 5.13
CA LEU A 49 -12.46 -6.30 4.19
C LEU A 49 -11.36 -5.66 3.32
N ASN A 50 -10.35 -6.44 2.99
CA ASN A 50 -9.32 -6.05 2.02
C ASN A 50 -9.69 -6.34 0.56
N LYS A 51 -10.89 -6.87 0.31
CA LYS A 51 -11.42 -7.22 -1.03
C LYS A 51 -12.87 -6.84 -1.16
N VAL A 52 -13.32 -6.68 -2.40
CA VAL A 52 -14.71 -6.41 -2.76
C VAL A 52 -15.36 -7.75 -3.13
N LEU A 53 -16.24 -8.26 -2.26
CA LEU A 53 -16.80 -9.61 -2.44
C LEU A 53 -17.88 -9.67 -3.52
N LEU A 54 -18.55 -8.56 -3.83
CA LEU A 54 -19.53 -8.51 -4.93
C LEU A 54 -18.88 -8.71 -6.30
N TYR A 55 -17.58 -8.43 -6.47
CA TYR A 55 -16.87 -8.68 -7.73
C TYR A 55 -16.75 -10.15 -8.12
N GLN A 56 -17.09 -11.06 -7.20
CA GLN A 56 -17.15 -12.49 -7.49
C GLN A 56 -18.53 -12.97 -7.98
N LEU A 57 -19.53 -12.11 -8.01
CA LEU A 57 -20.76 -12.38 -8.77
C LEU A 57 -20.47 -12.48 -10.27
N ASP A 58 -21.29 -13.20 -10.99
CA ASP A 58 -21.27 -13.12 -12.44
C ASP A 58 -21.55 -11.67 -12.91
N SER A 59 -21.01 -11.30 -14.06
CA SER A 59 -21.08 -9.91 -14.55
C SER A 59 -22.53 -9.44 -14.76
N VAL A 60 -23.41 -10.31 -15.21
CA VAL A 60 -24.81 -9.97 -15.48
C VAL A 60 -25.52 -9.59 -14.19
N THR A 61 -25.34 -10.38 -13.13
CA THR A 61 -25.91 -10.10 -11.80
C THR A 61 -25.28 -8.84 -11.18
N TYR A 62 -23.95 -8.68 -11.29
CA TYR A 62 -23.28 -7.49 -10.76
C TYR A 62 -23.73 -6.20 -11.45
N ASP A 63 -23.81 -6.20 -12.78
CA ASP A 63 -24.23 -5.04 -13.58
C ASP A 63 -25.69 -4.69 -13.31
N ALA A 64 -26.59 -5.68 -13.21
CA ALA A 64 -27.98 -5.48 -12.84
C ALA A 64 -28.16 -4.88 -11.43
N LEU A 65 -27.32 -5.29 -10.46
CA LEU A 65 -27.27 -4.66 -9.14
C LEU A 65 -26.79 -3.21 -9.26
N GLY A 66 -25.74 -2.96 -10.03
CA GLY A 66 -25.18 -1.63 -10.24
C GLY A 66 -26.17 -0.65 -10.83
N GLU A 67 -26.89 -1.07 -11.87
CA GLU A 67 -27.95 -0.28 -12.50
C GLU A 67 -29.11 -0.02 -11.53
N LYS A 68 -29.62 -1.07 -10.86
CA LYS A 68 -30.77 -0.97 -9.97
C LYS A 68 -30.52 -0.15 -8.72
N LEU A 69 -29.31 -0.28 -8.14
CA LEU A 69 -28.90 0.41 -6.92
C LEU A 69 -28.14 1.71 -7.19
N GLU A 70 -27.97 2.08 -8.48
CA GLU A 70 -27.40 3.34 -8.92
C GLU A 70 -25.95 3.54 -8.39
N PHE A 71 -25.07 2.54 -8.60
CA PHE A 71 -23.68 2.59 -8.13
C PHE A 71 -22.94 3.82 -8.69
N ASP A 72 -23.23 4.23 -9.91
CA ASP A 72 -22.65 5.39 -10.58
C ASP A 72 -22.89 6.71 -9.81
N LYS A 73 -24.01 6.82 -9.12
CA LYS A 73 -24.33 8.01 -8.31
C LYS A 73 -23.54 8.10 -6.99
N PHE A 74 -22.87 7.04 -6.59
CA PHE A 74 -22.06 6.98 -5.36
C PHE A 74 -20.55 6.96 -5.64
N LEU A 75 -20.15 7.07 -6.89
CA LEU A 75 -18.74 7.11 -7.27
C LEU A 75 -18.03 8.32 -6.63
N SER A 76 -16.85 8.06 -6.09
CA SER A 76 -15.99 9.10 -5.52
C SER A 76 -14.53 8.63 -5.51
N SER A 77 -13.59 9.54 -5.25
CA SER A 77 -12.17 9.19 -5.11
C SER A 77 -11.91 8.15 -4.02
N VAL A 78 -12.77 8.08 -3.00
CA VAL A 78 -12.69 7.11 -1.89
C VAL A 78 -13.55 5.87 -2.11
N CYS A 79 -14.40 5.82 -3.14
CA CYS A 79 -15.26 4.68 -3.46
C CYS A 79 -15.46 4.54 -4.98
N TRP A 80 -14.46 4.01 -5.68
CA TRP A 80 -14.50 3.90 -7.16
C TRP A 80 -15.58 2.97 -7.68
N ARG A 81 -16.01 2.00 -6.86
CA ARG A 81 -17.00 1.00 -7.24
C ARG A 81 -18.45 1.45 -7.01
N GLY A 82 -18.64 2.62 -6.39
CA GLY A 82 -19.96 3.19 -6.15
C GLY A 82 -20.82 2.46 -5.11
N HIS A 83 -20.24 1.55 -4.33
CA HIS A 83 -20.97 0.83 -3.28
C HIS A 83 -20.05 0.40 -2.14
N ILE A 84 -20.65 0.11 -0.97
CA ILE A 84 -20.03 -0.55 0.17
C ILE A 84 -20.97 -1.64 0.62
N SER A 85 -20.53 -2.89 0.63
CA SER A 85 -21.34 -4.04 1.02
C SER A 85 -21.10 -4.41 2.46
N THR A 86 -22.15 -4.83 3.16
CA THR A 86 -22.07 -5.38 4.52
C THR A 86 -22.41 -6.85 4.50
N PHE A 87 -21.44 -7.65 4.90
CA PHE A 87 -21.61 -9.10 5.06
C PHE A 87 -21.65 -9.48 6.55
N GLU A 88 -22.13 -10.67 6.85
CA GLU A 88 -22.14 -11.21 8.20
C GLU A 88 -21.85 -12.71 8.17
N VAL A 89 -20.96 -13.16 9.07
CA VAL A 89 -20.72 -14.58 9.33
C VAL A 89 -21.70 -15.06 10.40
N ARG A 90 -22.62 -15.95 10.03
CA ARG A 90 -23.55 -16.60 10.96
C ARG A 90 -23.29 -18.10 11.01
N GLY A 91 -22.77 -18.57 12.12
CA GLY A 91 -22.18 -19.88 12.20
C GLY A 91 -20.95 -19.95 11.30
N LYS A 92 -20.96 -20.81 10.29
CA LYS A 92 -19.88 -20.89 9.29
C LYS A 92 -20.28 -20.33 7.92
N LYS A 93 -21.44 -19.65 7.81
CA LYS A 93 -21.95 -19.18 6.52
C LYS A 93 -21.86 -17.66 6.42
N LEU A 94 -21.47 -17.19 5.25
CA LEU A 94 -21.38 -15.78 4.91
C LEU A 94 -22.70 -15.32 4.27
N TYR A 95 -23.29 -14.26 4.78
CA TYR A 95 -24.51 -13.66 4.27
C TYR A 95 -24.28 -12.21 3.87
N LEU A 96 -24.86 -11.78 2.76
CA LEU A 96 -24.96 -10.36 2.42
C LEU A 96 -26.14 -9.76 3.17
N ASN A 97 -25.88 -8.77 4.01
CA ASN A 97 -26.91 -8.07 4.78
C ASN A 97 -27.43 -6.84 4.04
N SER A 98 -26.52 -6.02 3.49
CA SER A 98 -26.88 -4.77 2.82
C SER A 98 -25.83 -4.34 1.82
N ILE A 99 -26.24 -3.45 0.92
CA ILE A 99 -25.37 -2.69 0.01
C ILE A 99 -25.69 -1.21 0.20
N ARG A 100 -24.71 -0.43 0.59
CA ARG A 100 -24.83 1.02 0.74
C ARG A 100 -24.30 1.73 -0.51
N THR A 101 -25.15 2.59 -1.04
CA THR A 101 -24.79 3.61 -2.05
C THR A 101 -25.03 4.97 -1.39
N TYR A 102 -25.79 5.90 -2.00
CA TYR A 102 -26.27 7.11 -1.31
C TYR A 102 -27.31 6.81 -0.21
N LYS A 103 -27.87 5.59 -0.19
CA LYS A 103 -28.73 5.03 0.87
C LYS A 103 -28.39 3.58 1.14
N GLU A 104 -28.88 3.03 2.23
CA GLU A 104 -28.76 1.61 2.58
C GLU A 104 -29.83 0.79 1.86
N HIS A 105 -29.42 -0.29 1.19
CA HIS A 105 -30.30 -1.24 0.51
C HIS A 105 -30.20 -2.60 1.20
N THR A 106 -31.33 -3.09 1.68
CA THR A 106 -31.49 -4.45 2.28
C THR A 106 -32.39 -5.34 1.41
N ASP A 107 -33.17 -4.74 0.53
CA ASP A 107 -33.95 -5.43 -0.51
C ASP A 107 -33.27 -5.23 -1.86
N PHE A 108 -32.96 -6.34 -2.52
CA PHE A 108 -32.26 -6.39 -3.81
C PHE A 108 -33.22 -6.60 -4.99
N ASN A 109 -34.54 -6.42 -4.79
CA ASN A 109 -35.57 -6.44 -5.83
C ASN A 109 -35.58 -7.73 -6.68
N GLY A 110 -35.32 -8.87 -6.06
CA GLY A 110 -35.31 -10.16 -6.75
C GLY A 110 -33.99 -10.52 -7.45
N LEU A 111 -33.04 -9.59 -7.59
CA LEU A 111 -31.77 -9.80 -8.33
C LEU A 111 -30.85 -10.88 -7.70
N LEU A 112 -31.02 -11.16 -6.41
CA LEU A 112 -30.25 -12.16 -5.67
C LEU A 112 -31.08 -13.33 -5.15
N ASP A 113 -32.28 -13.56 -5.72
CA ASP A 113 -33.22 -14.58 -5.21
C ASP A 113 -32.65 -16.00 -5.32
N GLN A 114 -31.83 -16.30 -6.31
CA GLN A 114 -31.13 -17.57 -6.45
C GLN A 114 -30.17 -17.88 -5.29
N TYR A 115 -29.78 -16.86 -4.52
CA TYR A 115 -28.90 -16.99 -3.37
C TYR A 115 -29.66 -16.98 -2.02
N LYS A 116 -30.99 -16.89 -2.02
CA LYS A 116 -31.78 -16.91 -0.80
C LYS A 116 -31.76 -18.29 -0.13
N ASP A 117 -31.49 -18.31 1.17
CA ASP A 117 -31.69 -19.49 1.99
C ASP A 117 -33.16 -19.66 2.34
N ARG A 118 -33.52 -20.75 3.05
CA ARG A 118 -34.89 -21.05 3.48
C ARG A 118 -35.53 -19.98 4.39
N LYS A 119 -34.72 -19.07 4.94
CA LYS A 119 -35.14 -17.94 5.78
C LYS A 119 -35.18 -16.63 5.02
N GLY A 120 -34.96 -16.65 3.70
CA GLY A 120 -34.95 -15.47 2.84
C GLY A 120 -33.67 -14.61 2.93
N ARG A 121 -32.61 -15.09 3.60
CA ARG A 121 -31.36 -14.38 3.74
C ARG A 121 -30.47 -14.67 2.52
N ILE A 122 -29.72 -13.69 2.02
CA ILE A 122 -28.83 -13.85 0.88
C ILE A 122 -27.54 -14.56 1.33
N PHE A 123 -27.46 -15.85 1.06
CA PHE A 123 -26.26 -16.66 1.31
C PHE A 123 -25.23 -16.40 0.21
N ALA A 124 -24.09 -15.85 0.56
CA ALA A 124 -23.04 -15.43 -0.39
C ALA A 124 -22.28 -16.64 -0.96
N SER A 125 -22.97 -17.62 -1.56
CA SER A 125 -22.38 -18.84 -2.11
C SER A 125 -21.44 -18.59 -3.31
N TRP A 126 -21.48 -17.41 -3.89
CA TRP A 126 -20.55 -16.98 -4.93
C TRP A 126 -19.16 -16.61 -4.40
N VAL A 127 -18.98 -16.48 -3.07
CA VAL A 127 -17.73 -16.02 -2.46
C VAL A 127 -16.83 -17.20 -2.14
N SER A 128 -15.60 -17.17 -2.71
CA SER A 128 -14.53 -18.11 -2.37
C SER A 128 -13.18 -17.40 -2.35
N GLY A 129 -12.24 -17.91 -1.53
CA GLY A 129 -10.87 -17.43 -1.44
C GLY A 129 -10.46 -17.02 -0.04
N THR A 130 -9.27 -16.41 0.05
CA THR A 130 -8.70 -15.89 1.31
C THR A 130 -8.91 -14.39 1.39
N PHE A 131 -9.42 -13.92 2.52
CA PHE A 131 -9.73 -12.52 2.81
C PHE A 131 -9.09 -12.11 4.12
N ILE A 132 -8.59 -10.88 4.18
CA ILE A 132 -8.12 -10.27 5.42
C ILE A 132 -9.17 -9.27 5.90
N CYS A 133 -9.64 -9.51 7.11
CA CYS A 133 -10.58 -8.64 7.82
C CYS A 133 -9.79 -7.86 8.86
N VAL A 134 -9.83 -6.53 8.80
CA VAL A 134 -9.02 -5.69 9.67
C VAL A 134 -9.87 -4.94 10.68
N THR A 135 -9.35 -4.78 11.89
CA THR A 135 -9.95 -3.96 12.94
C THR A 135 -8.87 -3.26 13.77
N GLY A 136 -9.28 -2.28 14.57
CA GLY A 136 -8.36 -1.47 15.35
C GLY A 136 -7.59 -0.43 14.53
N GLU A 137 -6.55 0.11 15.14
CA GLU A 137 -5.72 1.16 14.57
C GLU A 137 -4.93 0.66 13.35
N CYS A 138 -4.85 1.51 12.30
CA CYS A 138 -3.97 1.28 11.17
C CYS A 138 -2.54 1.66 11.55
N ILE A 139 -1.62 0.71 11.50
CA ILE A 139 -0.22 0.89 11.89
C ILE A 139 0.72 1.12 10.71
N HIS A 140 0.31 0.70 9.50
CA HIS A 140 1.06 0.99 8.28
C HIS A 140 0.10 1.11 7.10
N VAL A 141 0.35 2.12 6.26
CA VAL A 141 -0.41 2.38 5.03
C VAL A 141 0.49 2.04 3.85
N THR A 142 -0.01 1.21 2.96
CA THR A 142 0.63 0.99 1.67
C THR A 142 -0.02 1.87 0.60
N ASP A 143 0.64 2.03 -0.53
CA ASP A 143 0.12 2.81 -1.67
C ASP A 143 -1.01 2.09 -2.43
N SER A 144 -1.34 0.85 -2.06
CA SER A 144 -2.45 0.11 -2.66
C SER A 144 -3.75 0.34 -1.87
N GLY A 145 -4.82 0.71 -2.55
CA GLY A 145 -6.08 1.21 -1.96
C GLY A 145 -6.72 0.36 -0.83
N PHE A 146 -6.43 -0.95 -0.77
CA PHE A 146 -6.98 -1.87 0.26
C PHE A 146 -5.91 -2.51 1.15
N ASP A 147 -4.62 -2.34 0.85
CA ASP A 147 -3.56 -3.02 1.58
C ASP A 147 -2.92 -2.10 2.62
N SER A 148 -3.52 -2.05 3.79
CA SER A 148 -2.95 -1.41 4.99
C SER A 148 -2.93 -2.41 6.13
N VAL A 149 -1.91 -2.30 6.98
CA VAL A 149 -1.71 -3.17 8.14
C VAL A 149 -2.38 -2.54 9.36
N HIS A 150 -3.17 -3.33 10.05
CA HIS A 150 -3.88 -2.91 11.26
C HIS A 150 -3.40 -3.68 12.48
N LYS A 151 -3.62 -3.15 13.68
CA LYS A 151 -3.24 -3.81 14.93
C LYS A 151 -3.80 -5.21 15.07
N GLN A 152 -5.00 -5.45 14.54
CA GLN A 152 -5.62 -6.77 14.52
C GLN A 152 -6.08 -7.09 13.12
N GLU A 153 -5.72 -8.27 12.64
CA GLU A 153 -6.15 -8.82 11.36
C GLU A 153 -6.68 -10.24 11.57
N THR A 154 -7.76 -10.56 10.86
CA THR A 154 -8.34 -11.90 10.84
C THR A 154 -8.35 -12.41 9.41
N GLU A 155 -7.60 -13.47 9.16
CA GLU A 155 -7.63 -14.19 7.91
C GLU A 155 -8.83 -15.15 7.90
N LEU A 156 -9.64 -15.07 6.85
CA LEU A 156 -10.74 -16.00 6.59
C LEU A 156 -10.47 -16.76 5.30
N ILE A 157 -10.60 -18.07 5.35
CA ILE A 157 -10.65 -18.93 4.16
C ILE A 157 -12.12 -19.31 3.95
N VAL A 158 -12.67 -18.96 2.79
CA VAL A 158 -14.07 -19.16 2.43
C VAL A 158 -14.15 -20.01 1.17
N GLU A 159 -15.04 -21.00 1.17
CA GLU A 159 -15.37 -21.83 0.00
C GLU A 159 -16.87 -21.82 -0.21
N SER A 160 -17.32 -21.31 -1.37
CA SER A 160 -18.73 -21.20 -1.73
C SER A 160 -19.59 -20.61 -0.59
N GLY A 161 -19.11 -19.51 0.00
CA GLY A 161 -19.80 -18.80 1.09
C GLY A 161 -19.68 -19.46 2.47
N VAL A 162 -18.95 -20.57 2.60
CA VAL A 162 -18.71 -21.25 3.87
C VAL A 162 -17.32 -20.93 4.40
N VAL A 163 -17.22 -20.44 5.62
CA VAL A 163 -15.95 -20.19 6.30
C VAL A 163 -15.34 -21.53 6.73
N ILE A 164 -14.26 -21.90 6.07
CA ILE A 164 -13.53 -23.17 6.32
C ILE A 164 -12.52 -22.98 7.45
N SER A 165 -11.85 -21.81 7.49
CA SER A 165 -10.85 -21.47 8.49
C SER A 165 -10.91 -20.00 8.84
N SER A 166 -10.58 -19.70 10.09
CA SER A 166 -10.42 -18.32 10.59
C SER A 166 -9.23 -18.29 11.54
N ARG A 167 -8.31 -17.33 11.31
CA ARG A 167 -7.13 -17.12 12.14
C ARG A 167 -6.93 -15.64 12.41
N THR A 168 -6.94 -15.25 13.69
CA THR A 168 -6.67 -13.87 14.09
C THR A 168 -5.23 -13.73 14.56
N TYR A 169 -4.57 -12.66 14.15
CA TYR A 169 -3.22 -12.31 14.60
C TYR A 169 -3.13 -10.82 14.93
N PHE A 170 -2.14 -10.47 15.75
CA PHE A 170 -1.96 -9.13 16.26
C PHE A 170 -0.64 -8.57 15.76
N ASN A 171 -0.72 -7.43 15.12
CA ASN A 171 0.41 -6.74 14.53
C ASN A 171 0.92 -5.66 15.49
N LYS A 172 2.19 -5.32 15.37
CA LYS A 172 2.86 -4.33 16.21
C LYS A 172 3.86 -3.52 15.40
N THR A 173 4.28 -2.39 15.96
CA THR A 173 5.32 -1.53 15.38
C THR A 173 6.53 -1.49 16.30
N ASN A 174 7.68 -1.17 15.75
CA ASN A 174 8.88 -0.82 16.45
C ASN A 174 9.58 0.36 15.74
N GLY A 175 10.43 1.10 16.48
CA GLY A 175 11.12 2.28 15.98
C GLY A 175 10.22 3.51 15.83
N SER A 176 10.84 4.66 15.71
CA SER A 176 10.15 5.96 15.73
C SER A 176 10.46 6.86 14.54
N GLU A 177 11.62 6.68 13.90
CA GLU A 177 12.14 7.61 12.90
C GLU A 177 11.41 7.49 11.56
N ASP A 178 10.98 8.63 11.03
CA ASP A 178 10.51 8.76 9.67
C ASP A 178 11.67 9.00 8.68
N ILE A 179 11.34 9.16 7.39
CA ILE A 179 12.36 9.26 6.33
C ILE A 179 13.16 10.56 6.40
N GLU A 180 12.58 11.66 6.86
CA GLU A 180 13.25 12.97 6.86
C GLU A 180 14.26 13.03 8.01
N ASP A 181 13.88 12.57 9.21
CA ASP A 181 14.78 12.46 10.34
C ASP A 181 15.90 11.48 10.07
N ALA A 182 15.59 10.33 9.48
CA ALA A 182 16.57 9.32 9.06
C ALA A 182 17.59 9.89 8.05
N ARG A 183 17.15 10.65 7.05
CA ARG A 183 18.05 11.30 6.08
C ARG A 183 19.00 12.28 6.75
N SER A 184 18.52 13.04 7.74
CA SER A 184 19.35 13.96 8.51
C SER A 184 20.46 13.19 9.27
N ILE A 185 20.10 12.14 10.00
CA ILE A 185 21.05 11.29 10.74
C ILE A 185 22.09 10.69 9.77
N ILE A 186 21.63 10.11 8.66
CA ILE A 186 22.52 9.50 7.66
C ILE A 186 23.48 10.54 7.10
N SER A 187 22.99 11.69 6.64
CA SER A 187 23.83 12.71 5.99
C SER A 187 24.88 13.31 6.93
N GLN A 188 24.60 13.41 8.23
CA GLN A 188 25.53 13.90 9.24
C GLN A 188 26.59 12.88 9.64
N ASN A 189 26.33 11.61 9.48
CA ASN A 189 27.18 10.53 10.00
C ASN A 189 27.86 9.70 8.90
N LEU A 190 27.47 9.84 7.63
CA LEU A 190 28.08 9.11 6.51
C LEU A 190 29.47 9.68 6.20
N ASP A 191 30.51 8.87 6.45
CA ASP A 191 31.89 9.24 6.21
C ASP A 191 32.52 8.40 5.07
N LEU A 192 32.71 9.03 3.94
CA LEU A 192 33.32 8.43 2.75
C LEU A 192 34.73 8.99 2.47
N SER A 193 35.35 9.73 3.39
CA SER A 193 36.62 10.43 3.23
C SER A 193 37.80 9.49 2.89
N MET A 194 37.71 8.23 3.34
CA MET A 194 38.74 7.21 3.04
C MET A 194 38.58 6.58 1.65
N ILE A 195 37.50 6.86 0.93
CA ILE A 195 37.22 6.27 -0.38
C ILE A 195 37.60 7.23 -1.48
N LYS A 196 38.69 6.92 -2.16
CA LYS A 196 39.18 7.71 -3.31
C LYS A 196 38.57 7.19 -4.60
N ALA A 197 37.29 7.55 -4.83
CA ALA A 197 36.59 7.13 -6.02
C ALA A 197 37.02 7.88 -7.27
N PRO A 198 37.02 7.25 -8.45
CA PRO A 198 37.37 7.89 -9.72
C PRO A 198 36.34 8.94 -10.17
N GLN A 199 35.11 8.85 -9.65
CA GLN A 199 34.02 9.79 -9.90
C GLN A 199 33.58 10.50 -8.62
N PRO A 200 33.02 11.73 -8.70
CA PRO A 200 32.66 12.52 -7.53
C PRO A 200 31.36 12.02 -6.87
N ARG A 201 30.61 11.12 -7.52
CA ARG A 201 29.33 10.66 -7.04
C ARG A 201 28.98 9.25 -7.54
N ALA A 202 28.36 8.47 -6.66
CA ALA A 202 27.62 7.27 -7.00
C ALA A 202 26.29 7.26 -6.25
N ASP A 203 25.34 6.44 -6.69
CA ASP A 203 24.07 6.24 -6.01
C ASP A 203 23.86 4.75 -5.73
N VAL A 204 23.27 4.43 -4.59
CA VAL A 204 22.91 3.06 -4.21
C VAL A 204 21.47 3.00 -3.70
N LEU A 205 20.85 1.85 -3.85
CA LEU A 205 19.56 1.53 -3.22
C LEU A 205 19.82 0.68 -1.97
N VAL A 206 19.40 1.19 -0.82
CA VAL A 206 19.54 0.51 0.47
C VAL A 206 18.22 -0.07 0.88
N LYS A 207 18.19 -1.35 1.29
CA LYS A 207 17.00 -2.05 1.78
C LYS A 207 17.33 -2.81 3.07
N ALA A 208 16.37 -2.85 3.99
CA ALA A 208 16.47 -3.75 5.14
C ALA A 208 16.47 -5.21 4.65
N SER A 209 17.44 -6.00 5.11
CA SER A 209 17.59 -7.41 4.74
C SER A 209 17.37 -8.37 5.90
N LYS A 210 17.59 -7.92 7.14
CA LYS A 210 17.44 -8.75 8.33
C LYS A 210 16.95 -7.94 9.52
N PHE A 211 16.10 -8.58 10.35
CA PHE A 211 15.53 -7.98 11.54
C PHE A 211 15.89 -8.80 12.80
N SER A 212 15.99 -8.12 13.94
CA SER A 212 16.03 -8.76 15.25
C SER A 212 14.64 -9.30 15.63
N ASN A 213 14.57 -10.07 16.71
CA ASN A 213 13.28 -10.57 17.24
C ASN A 213 12.37 -9.44 17.74
N GLU A 214 12.93 -8.27 18.11
CA GLU A 214 12.20 -7.07 18.50
C GLU A 214 11.84 -6.18 17.31
N GLY A 215 12.29 -6.51 16.08
CA GLY A 215 11.99 -5.77 14.87
C GLY A 215 12.97 -4.65 14.53
N LYS A 216 14.12 -4.56 15.18
CA LYS A 216 15.19 -3.66 14.73
C LYS A 216 15.81 -4.20 13.46
N VAL A 217 16.08 -3.32 12.50
CA VAL A 217 16.89 -3.70 11.33
C VAL A 217 18.33 -3.88 11.80
N ILE A 218 18.92 -5.02 11.47
CA ILE A 218 20.30 -5.38 11.89
C ILE A 218 21.24 -5.61 10.71
N GLU A 219 20.70 -5.69 9.50
CA GLU A 219 21.48 -5.86 8.29
C GLU A 219 20.81 -5.16 7.11
N TRP A 220 21.63 -4.54 6.26
CA TRP A 220 21.20 -3.77 5.10
C TRP A 220 21.78 -4.33 3.82
N SER A 221 20.97 -4.55 2.81
CA SER A 221 21.40 -4.86 1.47
C SER A 221 21.63 -3.55 0.68
N VAL A 222 22.73 -3.48 -0.01
CA VAL A 222 23.10 -2.35 -0.86
C VAL A 222 23.08 -2.83 -2.31
N LYS A 223 22.24 -2.21 -3.14
CA LYS A 223 22.18 -2.52 -4.58
C LYS A 223 22.78 -1.40 -5.39
N PRO A 224 23.61 -1.71 -6.39
CA PRO A 224 24.16 -0.75 -7.32
C PRO A 224 23.06 0.08 -8.00
N LEU A 225 23.33 1.37 -8.12
CA LEU A 225 22.64 2.29 -9.00
C LEU A 225 23.72 3.03 -9.83
N ARG A 226 23.47 4.27 -10.18
CA ARG A 226 24.35 5.06 -11.03
C ARG A 226 25.75 5.19 -10.43
N GLY A 227 26.79 4.87 -11.22
CA GLY A 227 28.20 5.10 -10.89
C GLY A 227 28.81 4.17 -9.83
N TYR A 228 28.02 3.25 -9.26
CA TYR A 228 28.51 2.34 -8.22
C TYR A 228 29.34 1.18 -8.81
N ASP A 229 28.94 0.66 -9.96
CA ASP A 229 29.64 -0.46 -10.62
C ASP A 229 31.03 -0.07 -11.15
N ASP A 230 31.30 1.23 -11.27
CA ASP A 230 32.63 1.76 -11.68
C ASP A 230 33.63 1.76 -10.52
N LEU A 231 33.21 1.45 -9.30
CA LEU A 231 34.08 1.39 -8.11
C LEU A 231 34.77 0.04 -8.01
N SER A 232 35.98 0.01 -7.46
CA SER A 232 36.66 -1.25 -7.17
C SER A 232 35.91 -2.06 -6.10
N ALA A 233 36.15 -3.37 -6.09
CA ALA A 233 35.52 -4.27 -5.09
C ALA A 233 35.80 -3.83 -3.64
N ASP A 234 37.04 -3.40 -3.37
CA ASP A 234 37.43 -2.92 -2.03
C ASP A 234 36.65 -1.65 -1.63
N MET A 235 36.44 -0.71 -2.59
CA MET A 235 35.64 0.49 -2.34
C MET A 235 34.17 0.14 -2.11
N GLN A 236 33.64 -0.80 -2.88
CA GLN A 236 32.25 -1.27 -2.69
C GLN A 236 32.06 -1.90 -1.31
N GLU A 237 33.00 -2.73 -0.86
CA GLU A 237 32.98 -3.33 0.47
C GLU A 237 33.04 -2.28 1.58
N MET A 238 33.92 -1.28 1.45
CA MET A 238 33.99 -0.16 2.40
C MET A 238 32.66 0.62 2.46
N ILE A 239 32.03 0.88 1.32
CA ILE A 239 30.73 1.56 1.25
C ILE A 239 29.65 0.73 1.93
N VAL A 240 29.56 -0.56 1.65
CA VAL A 240 28.57 -1.46 2.28
C VAL A 240 28.72 -1.46 3.80
N LYS A 241 29.97 -1.53 4.29
CA LYS A 241 30.27 -1.48 5.72
C LYS A 241 29.85 -0.15 6.35
N GLU A 242 30.16 0.96 5.69
CA GLU A 242 29.82 2.29 6.18
C GLU A 242 28.30 2.54 6.16
N ILE A 243 27.61 2.11 5.11
CA ILE A 243 26.13 2.18 5.04
C ILE A 243 25.52 1.37 6.18
N ASN A 244 25.96 0.12 6.41
CA ASN A 244 25.44 -0.69 7.52
C ASN A 244 25.69 0.01 8.87
N ARG A 245 26.85 0.62 9.08
CA ARG A 245 27.18 1.37 10.30
C ARG A 245 26.19 2.54 10.50
N VAL A 246 26.02 3.38 9.48
CA VAL A 246 25.24 4.62 9.57
C VAL A 246 23.72 4.32 9.62
N PHE A 247 23.24 3.40 8.83
CA PHE A 247 21.82 3.03 8.84
C PHE A 247 21.40 2.36 10.15
N ASN A 248 22.32 1.71 10.86
CA ASN A 248 22.07 1.16 12.20
C ASN A 248 22.05 2.22 13.32
N LEU A 249 22.45 3.47 13.06
CA LEU A 249 22.26 4.59 14.00
C LEU A 249 20.82 5.11 14.04
N VAL A 250 20.03 4.79 13.02
CA VAL A 250 18.64 5.24 12.90
C VAL A 250 17.70 4.26 13.59
N ASP A 251 16.78 4.78 14.39
CA ASP A 251 15.70 3.99 15.01
C ASP A 251 14.55 3.80 14.01
N TRP A 252 14.82 3.01 12.96
CA TRP A 252 13.93 2.82 11.84
C TRP A 252 12.57 2.28 12.24
N LYS A 253 11.52 2.91 11.74
CA LYS A 253 10.17 2.41 11.89
C LYS A 253 9.97 1.12 11.11
N THR A 254 9.50 0.09 11.82
CA THR A 254 9.19 -1.23 11.28
C THR A 254 7.82 -1.68 11.77
N TYR A 255 7.25 -2.68 11.13
CA TYR A 255 6.03 -3.33 11.59
C TYR A 255 6.16 -4.85 11.50
N CYS A 256 5.53 -5.53 12.45
CA CYS A 256 5.38 -6.98 12.43
C CYS A 256 3.97 -7.31 11.95
N ARG A 257 3.86 -8.09 10.89
CA ARG A 257 2.60 -8.63 10.39
C ARG A 257 2.68 -10.16 10.42
N ASP A 258 1.75 -10.77 11.14
CA ASP A 258 1.69 -12.24 11.29
C ASP A 258 3.01 -12.89 11.73
N GLY A 259 3.75 -12.22 12.62
CA GLY A 259 5.04 -12.70 13.15
C GLY A 259 6.26 -12.34 12.30
N GLU A 260 6.08 -11.82 11.10
CA GLU A 260 7.16 -11.40 10.23
C GLU A 260 7.39 -9.88 10.32
N TRP A 261 8.65 -9.46 10.48
CA TRP A 261 9.04 -8.05 10.52
C TRP A 261 9.27 -7.51 9.11
N HIS A 262 8.79 -6.29 8.90
CA HIS A 262 8.90 -5.55 7.65
C HIS A 262 9.36 -4.12 7.92
N TRP A 263 10.16 -3.59 7.01
CA TRP A 263 10.49 -2.18 6.99
C TRP A 263 9.38 -1.40 6.26
N ILE A 264 9.06 -0.20 6.75
CA ILE A 264 7.99 0.62 6.15
C ILE A 264 8.32 1.14 4.74
N TYR A 265 9.57 1.01 4.28
CA TYR A 265 10.02 1.42 2.94
C TYR A 265 10.37 0.19 2.07
N PRO A 266 9.38 -0.57 1.57
CA PRO A 266 9.63 -1.84 0.87
C PRO A 266 10.39 -1.64 -0.45
N GLY A 267 10.26 -0.45 -1.08
CA GLY A 267 11.01 -0.05 -2.26
C GLY A 267 12.50 0.17 -2.00
N GLY A 268 12.89 0.41 -0.75
CA GLY A 268 14.22 0.85 -0.36
C GLY A 268 14.39 2.37 -0.42
N ILE A 269 15.55 2.84 0.02
CA ILE A 269 15.93 4.25 0.03
C ILE A 269 17.13 4.44 -0.88
N THR A 270 17.03 5.37 -1.82
CA THR A 270 18.18 5.79 -2.62
C THR A 270 19.10 6.66 -1.76
N CYS A 271 20.35 6.22 -1.62
CA CYS A 271 21.38 6.94 -0.89
C CYS A 271 22.45 7.48 -1.88
N PRO A 272 22.53 8.81 -2.04
CA PRO A 272 23.60 9.40 -2.85
C PRO A 272 24.91 9.42 -2.08
N LEU A 273 25.95 8.88 -2.68
CA LEU A 273 27.32 8.85 -2.18
C LEU A 273 28.09 9.98 -2.85
N LYS A 274 28.68 10.89 -2.06
CA LYS A 274 29.53 11.98 -2.55
C LYS A 274 30.95 11.70 -2.09
N PHE A 275 31.88 11.61 -3.04
CA PHE A 275 33.31 11.40 -2.79
C PHE A 275 34.04 12.75 -2.86
N GLN A 276 35.07 12.89 -2.05
CA GLN A 276 35.93 14.09 -2.02
C GLN A 276 37.09 13.98 -2.99
#